data_2893bd489232b9e6277001c48a19cf85
#
_entry.id   2893bd489232b9e6277001c48a19cf85
#
_cell.length_a   1.000
_cell.length_b   1.000
_cell.length_c   1.000
_cell.angle_alpha   90.00
_cell.angle_beta   90.00
_cell.angle_gamma   90.00
#
_symmetry.space_group_name_H-M   'P 1'
#
loop_
_entity.id
_entity.type
_entity.pdbx_description
1 polymer ?
#
loop_
_entity_poly.entity_id
_entity_poly.type
_entity_poly.pdbx_seq_one_letter_code
_entity_poly.pdbx_strand_id
1 'polypeptide(L)'
;MRVLAAIALGATGLRGALAAVVPQEVLGTNPHIHHEQEKYLIELAPYQTRWVTEEEKWALKLDGVNFIDITEEHNTGFYPTLNSASYVKYPLKMQYADEVVALNKNLSTANMKANLEHFTSFHTRYYKSQTGIESATWLASQVEKVITESGAANHGATVERFAHPWGQFSIIARIPGQTNKTVVLGAHQDSINLFLPSILAAPGADDDGSGTVTILEALRGLLQSGSVAQGNATNTIEFHWYSAEEGGMLGSQAVFSSYKKNRREVKAMLQQDMTGYTKGALDAGAKEAVGIMIDYVDQGLTRFVKEIVTTYCSLGYVETKCGYACSDHTSASKYGYPAAMATESEMENTNRKIHTTDDQIKYLSFDHMLEHAKLTLGFAYELAFAPF
;
A
#
# COMPACT_ATOMS: atom_id res chain seq x y z
N MET A 1 57.76 28.29 -31.54
CA MET A 1 58.00 28.01 -32.97
C MET A 1 56.70 27.51 -33.53
N ARG A 2 55.96 28.39 -34.24
CA ARG A 2 55.81 28.47 -35.72
C ARG A 2 55.25 27.14 -36.27
N VAL A 3 54.14 27.02 -37.05
CA VAL A 3 53.62 27.87 -38.10
C VAL A 3 52.18 27.52 -38.38
N LEU A 4 51.37 28.53 -38.66
CA LEU A 4 50.09 28.53 -39.37
C LEU A 4 50.18 27.87 -40.76
N ALA A 5 49.06 27.34 -41.25
CA ALA A 5 48.65 27.52 -42.65
C ALA A 5 47.13 27.32 -42.80
N ALA A 6 46.48 28.39 -43.16
CA ALA A 6 45.18 28.43 -43.74
C ALA A 6 45.28 28.30 -45.25
N ILE A 7 44.30 27.64 -45.91
CA ILE A 7 43.99 27.86 -47.31
C ILE A 7 42.45 27.85 -47.47
N ALA A 8 41.94 28.97 -47.91
CA ALA A 8 40.59 29.17 -48.43
C ALA A 8 40.62 29.09 -49.97
N LEU A 9 39.47 28.81 -50.56
CA LEU A 9 38.93 29.16 -51.88
C LEU A 9 37.98 28.06 -52.33
N GLY A 10 36.78 28.22 -52.71
CA GLY A 10 36.02 29.31 -53.31
C GLY A 10 35.27 28.77 -54.52
N ALA A 11 34.05 29.15 -54.69
CA ALA A 11 33.32 29.28 -55.97
C ALA A 11 31.87 28.71 -55.93
N THR A 12 30.94 29.55 -55.71
CA THR A 12 29.87 30.07 -56.63
C THR A 12 29.15 29.05 -57.47
N GLY A 13 27.86 28.95 -57.24
CA GLY A 13 26.86 28.33 -58.10
C GLY A 13 25.45 28.80 -57.74
N LEU A 14 25.04 29.93 -58.37
CA LEU A 14 23.61 30.39 -58.37
C LEU A 14 22.71 29.42 -59.10
N ARG A 15 21.49 29.27 -58.59
CA ARG A 15 20.17 29.14 -59.26
C ARG A 15 19.25 28.41 -58.32
N GLY A 16 18.10 28.86 -58.02
CA GLY A 16 17.04 29.57 -58.59
C GLY A 16 15.88 29.41 -57.61
N ALA A 17 15.42 30.52 -57.06
CA ALA A 17 14.26 30.54 -56.20
C ALA A 17 12.99 30.24 -57.02
N LEU A 18 12.34 29.15 -56.72
CA LEU A 18 10.91 28.94 -57.00
C LEU A 18 10.16 29.21 -55.71
N ALA A 19 9.70 30.40 -55.53
CA ALA A 19 8.72 30.74 -54.51
C ALA A 19 7.40 30.06 -54.88
N ALA A 20 7.10 28.95 -54.24
CA ALA A 20 5.75 28.44 -54.22
C ALA A 20 4.90 29.35 -53.32
N VAL A 21 4.02 30.12 -53.94
CA VAL A 21 2.96 30.87 -53.25
C VAL A 21 2.02 29.84 -52.63
N VAL A 22 2.12 29.66 -51.32
CA VAL A 22 1.10 28.96 -50.54
C VAL A 22 -0.05 29.91 -50.34
N PRO A 23 -1.29 29.55 -50.72
CA PRO A 23 -2.45 30.39 -50.46
C PRO A 23 -2.62 30.63 -48.97
N GLN A 24 -2.69 31.88 -48.62
CA GLN A 24 -3.01 32.34 -47.27
C GLN A 24 -4.54 32.29 -47.13
N GLU A 25 -5.06 31.08 -46.88
CA GLU A 25 -6.46 30.94 -46.48
C GLU A 25 -6.57 29.94 -45.33
N VAL A 26 -7.32 30.40 -44.31
CA VAL A 26 -7.81 29.66 -43.12
C VAL A 26 -6.80 29.56 -41.99
N LEU A 27 -6.42 30.67 -41.42
CA LEU A 27 -6.30 30.75 -39.97
C LEU A 27 -7.73 30.77 -39.39
N GLY A 28 -8.38 29.61 -39.43
CA GLY A 28 -9.51 29.37 -38.58
C GLY A 28 -9.02 29.50 -37.15
N THR A 29 -9.55 30.44 -36.42
CA THR A 29 -9.50 30.52 -34.96
C THR A 29 -10.02 29.21 -34.41
N ASN A 30 -9.12 28.26 -34.11
CA ASN A 30 -9.46 27.17 -33.24
C ASN A 30 -9.89 27.81 -31.93
N PRO A 31 -11.15 27.65 -31.51
CA PRO A 31 -11.48 27.94 -30.12
C PRO A 31 -10.54 27.09 -29.31
N HIS A 32 -9.76 27.69 -28.44
CA HIS A 32 -9.05 27.00 -27.40
C HIS A 32 -10.10 26.15 -26.66
N ILE A 33 -10.17 24.88 -26.99
CA ILE A 33 -10.83 23.91 -26.15
C ILE A 33 -9.95 23.91 -24.89
N HIS A 34 -10.31 24.74 -23.94
CA HIS A 34 -9.89 24.56 -22.58
C HIS A 34 -10.48 23.19 -22.18
N HIS A 35 -9.70 22.13 -22.33
CA HIS A 35 -9.97 20.94 -21.54
C HIS A 35 -9.91 21.41 -20.09
N GLU A 36 -11.06 21.58 -19.46
CA GLU A 36 -11.08 21.74 -18.00
C GLU A 36 -10.27 20.58 -17.46
N GLN A 37 -9.16 20.89 -16.78
CA GLN A 37 -8.35 19.86 -16.14
C GLN A 37 -9.24 19.11 -15.15
N GLU A 38 -9.19 17.79 -15.22
CA GLU A 38 -9.89 16.94 -14.28
C GLU A 38 -9.50 17.33 -12.85
N LYS A 39 -10.50 17.49 -11.99
CA LYS A 39 -10.30 17.90 -10.60
C LYS A 39 -10.74 16.82 -9.66
N TYR A 40 -10.01 16.71 -8.58
CA TYR A 40 -10.20 15.76 -7.51
C TYR A 40 -10.50 16.50 -6.22
N LEU A 41 -11.47 16.01 -5.46
CA LEU A 41 -11.78 16.54 -4.13
C LEU A 41 -10.96 15.75 -3.10
N ILE A 42 -10.00 16.40 -2.48
CA ILE A 42 -9.18 15.78 -1.44
C ILE A 42 -9.58 16.30 -0.05
N GLU A 43 -9.40 15.46 0.96
CA GLU A 43 -9.56 15.79 2.37
C GLU A 43 -8.18 15.75 3.04
N LEU A 44 -7.75 16.89 3.58
CA LEU A 44 -6.42 17.11 4.20
C LEU A 44 -6.44 16.91 5.72
N ALA A 45 -7.60 17.04 6.32
CA ALA A 45 -7.91 16.76 7.71
C ALA A 45 -9.43 16.56 7.82
N PRO A 46 -9.97 15.98 8.90
CA PRO A 46 -11.40 15.80 9.05
C PRO A 46 -12.17 17.10 8.76
N TYR A 47 -13.07 17.04 7.76
CA TYR A 47 -13.88 18.18 7.27
C TYR A 47 -13.11 19.32 6.59
N GLN A 48 -11.82 19.17 6.28
CA GLN A 48 -11.03 20.13 5.53
C GLN A 48 -10.77 19.63 4.12
N THR A 49 -11.59 20.05 3.17
CA THR A 49 -11.54 19.60 1.79
C THR A 49 -11.04 20.68 0.84
N ARG A 50 -10.45 20.24 -0.29
CA ARG A 50 -9.96 21.13 -1.35
C ARG A 50 -10.07 20.45 -2.71
N TRP A 51 -10.50 21.19 -3.74
CA TRP A 51 -10.41 20.75 -5.12
C TRP A 51 -9.01 21.00 -5.67
N VAL A 52 -8.41 19.97 -6.27
CA VAL A 52 -7.06 20.00 -6.82
C VAL A 52 -6.99 19.30 -8.17
N THR A 53 -5.97 19.59 -8.97
CA THR A 53 -5.61 18.80 -10.15
C THR A 53 -4.76 17.60 -9.76
N GLU A 54 -4.47 16.71 -10.72
CA GLU A 54 -3.58 15.57 -10.45
C GLU A 54 -2.15 16.05 -10.11
N GLU A 55 -1.63 17.04 -10.83
CA GLU A 55 -0.32 17.63 -10.55
C GLU A 55 -0.25 18.26 -9.16
N GLU A 56 -1.32 18.91 -8.72
CA GLU A 56 -1.39 19.47 -7.36
C GLU A 56 -1.42 18.37 -6.29
N LYS A 57 -2.02 17.18 -6.56
CA LYS A 57 -1.93 16.02 -5.66
C LYS A 57 -0.47 15.58 -5.48
N TRP A 58 0.27 15.46 -6.59
CA TRP A 58 1.68 15.05 -6.53
C TRP A 58 2.55 16.10 -5.85
N ALA A 59 2.30 17.38 -6.09
CA ALA A 59 3.00 18.46 -5.39
C ALA A 59 2.77 18.41 -3.87
N LEU A 60 1.55 18.14 -3.42
CA LEU A 60 1.26 17.95 -1.99
C LEU A 60 2.03 16.79 -1.40
N LYS A 61 2.07 15.63 -2.07
CA LYS A 61 2.85 14.47 -1.59
C LYS A 61 4.36 14.77 -1.56
N LEU A 62 4.90 15.49 -2.54
CA LEU A 62 6.30 15.95 -2.53
C LEU A 62 6.61 16.86 -1.34
N ASP A 63 5.66 17.68 -0.93
CA ASP A 63 5.75 18.55 0.25
C ASP A 63 5.49 17.78 1.58
N GLY A 64 5.28 16.46 1.52
CA GLY A 64 4.99 15.63 2.69
C GLY A 64 3.58 15.82 3.25
N VAL A 65 2.65 16.31 2.44
CA VAL A 65 1.25 16.52 2.85
C VAL A 65 0.41 15.31 2.42
N ASN A 66 -0.07 14.55 3.38
CA ASN A 66 -0.98 13.43 3.16
C ASN A 66 -2.42 13.91 2.91
N PHE A 67 -3.16 13.15 2.15
CA PHE A 67 -4.57 13.42 1.87
C PHE A 67 -5.31 12.12 1.52
N ILE A 68 -6.62 12.14 1.67
CA ILE A 68 -7.51 11.12 1.12
C ILE A 68 -8.32 11.73 -0.04
N ASP A 69 -8.38 11.04 -1.18
CA ASP A 69 -9.18 11.50 -2.32
C ASP A 69 -10.63 11.03 -2.16
N ILE A 70 -11.53 11.96 -1.95
CA ILE A 70 -12.95 11.70 -1.71
C ILE A 70 -13.85 12.05 -2.90
N THR A 71 -13.26 12.13 -4.09
CA THR A 71 -13.99 12.51 -5.31
C THR A 71 -15.17 11.55 -5.57
N GLU A 72 -14.95 10.25 -5.44
CA GLU A 72 -16.00 9.24 -5.66
C GLU A 72 -17.11 9.32 -4.59
N GLU A 73 -16.77 9.57 -3.34
CA GLU A 73 -17.74 9.79 -2.26
C GLU A 73 -18.60 11.01 -2.56
N HIS A 74 -17.98 12.10 -3.01
CA HIS A 74 -18.66 13.33 -3.39
C HIS A 74 -19.61 13.09 -4.56
N ASN A 75 -19.17 12.40 -5.61
CA ASN A 75 -19.94 12.14 -6.82
C ASN A 75 -21.14 11.21 -6.56
N THR A 76 -20.96 10.22 -5.70
CA THR A 76 -22.01 9.25 -5.35
C THR A 76 -22.93 9.73 -4.24
N GLY A 77 -22.54 10.77 -3.50
CA GLY A 77 -23.24 11.26 -2.31
C GLY A 77 -23.25 10.26 -1.15
N PHE A 78 -22.42 9.21 -1.23
CA PHE A 78 -22.28 8.23 -0.16
C PHE A 78 -21.15 8.62 0.78
N TYR A 79 -21.47 9.43 1.76
CA TYR A 79 -20.55 9.75 2.84
C TYR A 79 -20.71 8.74 3.98
N PRO A 80 -19.62 8.13 4.44
CA PRO A 80 -19.68 7.29 5.62
C PRO A 80 -20.08 8.18 6.81
N THR A 81 -21.21 7.86 7.40
CA THR A 81 -21.53 8.46 8.69
C THR A 81 -20.55 7.88 9.70
N LEU A 82 -19.81 8.75 10.37
CA LEU A 82 -19.05 8.42 11.57
C LEU A 82 -20.03 8.00 12.68
N ASN A 83 -20.73 6.91 12.48
CA ASN A 83 -21.40 6.23 13.57
C ASN A 83 -20.29 5.77 14.50
N SER A 84 -20.42 6.12 15.77
CA SER A 84 -19.53 5.68 16.83
C SER A 84 -19.04 4.26 16.53
N ALA A 85 -17.72 4.12 16.38
CA ALA A 85 -17.10 2.81 16.17
C ALA A 85 -17.70 1.86 17.20
N SER A 86 -18.25 0.74 16.75
CA SER A 86 -18.77 -0.27 17.67
C SER A 86 -17.62 -0.66 18.58
N TYR A 87 -17.77 -0.44 19.87
CA TYR A 87 -16.73 -0.75 20.85
C TYR A 87 -16.41 -2.23 20.75
N VAL A 88 -15.25 -2.56 20.18
CA VAL A 88 -14.75 -3.93 20.11
C VAL A 88 -13.83 -4.18 21.30
N LYS A 89 -14.05 -5.27 21.99
CA LYS A 89 -13.17 -5.72 23.09
C LYS A 89 -12.11 -6.66 22.53
N TYR A 90 -10.86 -6.29 22.66
CA TYR A 90 -9.73 -7.13 22.29
C TYR A 90 -9.22 -7.89 23.50
N PRO A 91 -8.61 -9.09 23.31
CA PRO A 91 -7.96 -9.82 24.38
C PRO A 91 -6.90 -8.94 25.08
N LEU A 92 -6.86 -9.01 26.42
CA LEU A 92 -5.84 -8.32 27.22
C LEU A 92 -4.54 -9.14 27.37
N LYS A 93 -4.58 -10.41 27.01
CA LYS A 93 -3.44 -11.33 27.05
C LYS A 93 -3.55 -12.26 25.84
N MET A 94 -2.40 -12.65 25.32
CA MET A 94 -2.33 -13.66 24.26
C MET A 94 -2.81 -15.01 24.78
N GLN A 95 -3.66 -15.65 23.98
CA GLN A 95 -4.30 -16.92 24.37
C GLN A 95 -3.65 -18.13 23.68
N TYR A 96 -2.95 -17.90 22.57
CA TYR A 96 -2.43 -18.94 21.67
C TYR A 96 -0.92 -18.79 21.47
N ALA A 97 -0.20 -18.44 22.55
CA ALA A 97 1.22 -18.11 22.45
C ALA A 97 2.08 -19.27 21.93
N ASP A 98 1.80 -20.50 22.37
CA ASP A 98 2.56 -21.67 21.94
C ASP A 98 2.36 -21.96 20.45
N GLU A 99 1.13 -21.85 19.96
CA GLU A 99 0.77 -22.06 18.56
C GLU A 99 1.39 -20.99 17.66
N VAL A 100 1.28 -19.72 18.04
CA VAL A 100 1.86 -18.59 17.28
C VAL A 100 3.38 -18.70 17.21
N VAL A 101 4.05 -19.00 18.34
CA VAL A 101 5.51 -19.21 18.38
C VAL A 101 5.93 -20.39 17.51
N ALA A 102 5.14 -21.46 17.47
CA ALA A 102 5.40 -22.60 16.59
C ALA A 102 5.26 -22.22 15.09
N LEU A 103 4.22 -21.45 14.74
CA LEU A 103 3.98 -20.97 13.38
C LEU A 103 5.06 -19.97 12.93
N ASN A 104 5.49 -19.07 13.80
CA ASN A 104 6.54 -18.09 13.51
C ASN A 104 7.86 -18.73 13.07
N LYS A 105 8.16 -19.97 13.50
CA LYS A 105 9.35 -20.71 13.05
C LYS A 105 9.32 -21.08 11.57
N ASN A 106 8.16 -21.03 10.94
CA ASN A 106 7.98 -21.34 9.52
C ASN A 106 8.08 -20.09 8.62
N LEU A 107 8.19 -18.89 9.19
CA LEU A 107 8.38 -17.67 8.42
C LEU A 107 9.79 -17.62 7.82
N SER A 108 9.91 -17.10 6.61
CA SER A 108 11.13 -17.18 5.80
C SER A 108 11.51 -15.83 5.18
N THR A 109 12.62 -15.27 5.61
CA THR A 109 13.23 -14.09 4.97
C THR A 109 13.61 -14.35 3.52
N ALA A 110 13.97 -15.61 3.19
CA ALA A 110 14.30 -15.99 1.81
C ALA A 110 13.07 -15.90 0.88
N ASN A 111 11.89 -16.30 1.36
CA ASN A 111 10.65 -16.16 0.58
C ASN A 111 10.30 -14.69 0.37
N MET A 112 10.37 -13.87 1.44
CA MET A 112 10.12 -12.43 1.33
C MET A 112 11.08 -11.78 0.34
N LYS A 113 12.38 -12.12 0.41
CA LYS A 113 13.39 -11.60 -0.50
C LYS A 113 13.10 -11.98 -1.95
N ALA A 114 12.85 -13.25 -2.23
CA ALA A 114 12.56 -13.72 -3.59
C ALA A 114 11.30 -13.05 -4.17
N ASN A 115 10.25 -12.90 -3.37
CA ASN A 115 9.02 -12.20 -3.79
C ASN A 115 9.28 -10.71 -4.03
N LEU A 116 10.01 -10.04 -3.15
CA LEU A 116 10.31 -8.61 -3.28
C LEU A 116 11.22 -8.34 -4.47
N GLU A 117 12.24 -9.17 -4.73
CA GLU A 117 13.10 -9.06 -5.91
C GLU A 117 12.30 -9.11 -7.22
N HIS A 118 11.31 -10.00 -7.29
CA HIS A 118 10.41 -10.04 -8.45
C HIS A 118 9.48 -8.83 -8.49
N PHE A 119 8.86 -8.50 -7.38
CA PHE A 119 7.86 -7.42 -7.29
C PHE A 119 8.44 -6.05 -7.60
N THR A 120 9.72 -5.81 -7.27
CA THR A 120 10.43 -4.57 -7.60
C THR A 120 11.07 -4.57 -8.98
N SER A 121 11.02 -5.70 -9.71
CA SER A 121 11.51 -5.78 -11.09
C SER A 121 10.57 -5.13 -12.12
N PHE A 122 9.32 -4.91 -11.77
CA PHE A 122 8.41 -4.12 -12.59
C PHE A 122 8.90 -2.68 -12.65
N HIS A 123 8.87 -2.05 -13.83
CA HIS A 123 9.36 -0.70 -14.03
C HIS A 123 8.73 0.30 -13.04
N THR A 124 7.42 0.19 -12.86
CA THR A 124 6.62 0.88 -11.85
C THR A 124 5.39 0.04 -11.55
N ARG A 125 4.88 0.13 -10.32
CA ARG A 125 3.58 -0.46 -9.97
C ARG A 125 2.47 0.59 -9.92
N TYR A 126 2.71 1.73 -10.58
CA TYR A 126 1.73 2.82 -10.64
C TYR A 126 0.36 2.34 -11.12
N TYR A 127 -0.68 2.64 -10.36
CA TYR A 127 -2.01 2.06 -10.53
C TYR A 127 -2.68 2.31 -11.87
N LYS A 128 -2.27 3.36 -12.61
CA LYS A 128 -2.74 3.67 -13.98
C LYS A 128 -1.85 3.06 -15.07
N SER A 129 -0.74 2.39 -14.72
CA SER A 129 0.19 1.84 -15.69
C SER A 129 -0.10 0.39 -16.05
N GLN A 130 0.33 -0.04 -17.24
CA GLN A 130 0.26 -1.43 -17.66
C GLN A 130 1.09 -2.34 -16.75
N THR A 131 2.30 -1.90 -16.35
CA THR A 131 3.15 -2.65 -15.42
C THR A 131 2.55 -2.74 -14.02
N GLY A 132 1.73 -1.77 -13.60
CA GLY A 132 0.93 -1.86 -12.38
C GLY A 132 -0.14 -2.95 -12.44
N ILE A 133 -0.80 -3.15 -13.59
CA ILE A 133 -1.75 -4.26 -13.80
C ILE A 133 -1.01 -5.62 -13.82
N GLU A 134 0.15 -5.66 -14.46
CA GLU A 134 0.98 -6.87 -14.55
C GLU A 134 1.51 -7.29 -13.17
N SER A 135 1.97 -6.32 -12.36
CA SER A 135 2.42 -6.57 -10.98
C SER A 135 1.30 -7.10 -10.09
N ALA A 136 0.09 -6.52 -10.19
CA ALA A 136 -1.10 -7.02 -9.48
C ALA A 136 -1.48 -8.44 -9.91
N THR A 137 -1.37 -8.74 -11.20
CA THR A 137 -1.65 -10.07 -11.75
C THR A 137 -0.66 -11.09 -11.22
N TRP A 138 0.62 -10.76 -11.19
CA TRP A 138 1.65 -11.60 -10.60
C TRP A 138 1.41 -11.83 -9.11
N LEU A 139 1.16 -10.76 -8.35
CA LEU A 139 0.92 -10.85 -6.91
C LEU A 139 -0.31 -11.72 -6.60
N ALA A 140 -1.41 -11.54 -7.34
CA ALA A 140 -2.58 -12.40 -7.21
C ALA A 140 -2.23 -13.87 -7.42
N SER A 141 -1.36 -14.19 -8.40
CA SER A 141 -0.92 -15.56 -8.64
C SER A 141 -0.09 -16.15 -7.48
N GLN A 142 0.71 -15.31 -6.79
CA GLN A 142 1.44 -15.75 -5.59
C GLN A 142 0.48 -16.02 -4.42
N VAL A 143 -0.52 -15.18 -4.22
CA VAL A 143 -1.56 -15.38 -3.20
C VAL A 143 -2.38 -16.65 -3.51
N GLU A 144 -2.82 -16.83 -4.75
CA GLU A 144 -3.52 -18.04 -5.21
C GLU A 144 -2.68 -19.30 -4.98
N LYS A 145 -1.38 -19.22 -5.23
CA LYS A 145 -0.43 -20.32 -4.98
C LYS A 145 -0.38 -20.69 -3.49
N VAL A 146 -0.24 -19.72 -2.60
CA VAL A 146 -0.22 -19.94 -1.14
C VAL A 146 -1.51 -20.62 -0.67
N ILE A 147 -2.67 -20.14 -1.11
CA ILE A 147 -3.99 -20.71 -0.79
C ILE A 147 -4.11 -22.14 -1.30
N THR A 148 -3.62 -22.42 -2.50
CA THR A 148 -3.70 -23.75 -3.12
C THR A 148 -2.75 -24.74 -2.44
N GLU A 149 -1.49 -24.36 -2.24
CA GLU A 149 -0.47 -25.22 -1.66
C GLU A 149 -0.76 -25.59 -0.19
N SER A 150 -1.42 -24.70 0.54
CA SER A 150 -1.87 -24.97 1.92
C SER A 150 -3.08 -25.90 2.01
N GLY A 151 -3.77 -26.16 0.88
CA GLY A 151 -5.03 -26.89 0.85
C GLY A 151 -6.25 -26.09 1.31
N ALA A 152 -6.09 -24.82 1.72
CA ALA A 152 -7.19 -23.98 2.21
C ALA A 152 -8.28 -23.75 1.15
N ALA A 153 -7.94 -23.77 -0.14
CA ALA A 153 -8.90 -23.71 -1.24
C ALA A 153 -10.00 -24.79 -1.12
N ASN A 154 -9.65 -26.00 -0.66
CA ASN A 154 -10.59 -27.12 -0.48
C ASN A 154 -11.59 -26.86 0.69
N HIS A 155 -11.33 -25.85 1.50
CA HIS A 155 -12.13 -25.47 2.66
C HIS A 155 -12.76 -24.08 2.50
N GLY A 156 -12.85 -23.59 1.25
CA GLY A 156 -13.57 -22.36 0.91
C GLY A 156 -12.74 -21.08 0.98
N ALA A 157 -11.41 -21.18 1.14
CA ALA A 157 -10.56 -20.01 0.97
C ALA A 157 -10.56 -19.55 -0.50
N THR A 158 -10.63 -18.24 -0.71
CA THR A 158 -10.74 -17.63 -2.04
C THR A 158 -9.78 -16.48 -2.22
N VAL A 159 -9.45 -16.16 -3.46
CA VAL A 159 -8.76 -14.93 -3.85
C VAL A 159 -9.67 -14.16 -4.80
N GLU A 160 -10.02 -12.95 -4.44
CA GLU A 160 -10.82 -12.03 -5.24
C GLU A 160 -9.92 -10.96 -5.85
N ARG A 161 -10.15 -10.64 -7.13
CA ARG A 161 -9.60 -9.47 -7.80
C ARG A 161 -10.67 -8.39 -7.79
N PHE A 162 -10.60 -7.51 -6.82
CA PHE A 162 -11.55 -6.40 -6.66
C PHE A 162 -11.25 -5.32 -7.69
N ALA A 163 -12.11 -5.22 -8.72
CA ALA A 163 -11.89 -4.37 -9.87
C ALA A 163 -12.06 -2.88 -9.54
N HIS A 164 -11.24 -2.05 -10.18
CA HIS A 164 -11.27 -0.60 -10.11
C HIS A 164 -11.29 0.02 -11.51
N PRO A 165 -11.79 1.25 -11.69
CA PRO A 165 -11.91 1.87 -13.01
C PRO A 165 -10.56 2.22 -13.66
N TRP A 166 -9.47 2.27 -12.91
CA TRP A 166 -8.13 2.62 -13.41
C TRP A 166 -7.29 1.42 -13.89
N GLY A 167 -7.78 0.20 -13.74
CA GLY A 167 -7.20 -1.02 -14.30
C GLY A 167 -6.46 -1.90 -13.29
N GLN A 168 -5.56 -1.39 -12.45
CA GLN A 168 -4.97 -2.18 -11.38
C GLN A 168 -6.07 -2.51 -10.36
N PHE A 169 -6.27 -3.80 -10.06
CA PHE A 169 -7.26 -4.27 -9.09
C PHE A 169 -6.64 -4.44 -7.70
N SER A 170 -7.45 -4.35 -6.65
CA SER A 170 -7.05 -4.80 -5.31
C SER A 170 -7.23 -6.31 -5.19
N ILE A 171 -6.42 -6.95 -4.32
CA ILE A 171 -6.46 -8.40 -4.11
C ILE A 171 -6.98 -8.64 -2.69
N ILE A 172 -7.95 -9.55 -2.56
CA ILE A 172 -8.52 -9.95 -1.27
C ILE A 172 -8.43 -11.47 -1.16
N ALA A 173 -7.55 -11.96 -0.28
CA ALA A 173 -7.52 -13.37 0.10
C ALA A 173 -8.39 -13.56 1.33
N ARG A 174 -9.43 -14.38 1.21
CA ARG A 174 -10.36 -14.67 2.29
C ARG A 174 -10.22 -16.11 2.76
N ILE A 175 -9.95 -16.28 4.03
CA ILE A 175 -9.94 -17.56 4.75
C ILE A 175 -11.21 -17.58 5.62
N PRO A 176 -12.23 -18.38 5.27
CA PRO A 176 -13.48 -18.39 6.01
C PRO A 176 -13.28 -18.98 7.39
N GLY A 177 -13.91 -18.36 8.38
CA GLY A 177 -14.12 -18.90 9.71
C GLY A 177 -15.56 -19.37 9.88
N GLN A 178 -15.92 -19.75 11.11
CA GLN A 178 -17.26 -20.19 11.46
C GLN A 178 -18.26 -19.01 11.53
N THR A 179 -17.76 -17.78 11.63
CA THR A 179 -18.57 -16.56 11.63
C THR A 179 -18.15 -15.61 10.51
N ASN A 180 -19.00 -14.64 10.20
CA ASN A 180 -18.70 -13.56 9.24
C ASN A 180 -17.98 -12.36 9.89
N LYS A 181 -17.65 -12.43 11.18
CA LYS A 181 -16.82 -11.42 11.82
C LYS A 181 -15.43 -11.50 11.21
N THR A 182 -14.95 -10.40 10.68
CA THR A 182 -13.75 -10.38 9.81
C THR A 182 -12.61 -9.65 10.48
N VAL A 183 -11.42 -10.23 10.40
CA VAL A 183 -10.13 -9.63 10.76
C VAL A 183 -9.38 -9.36 9.46
N VAL A 184 -8.91 -8.13 9.25
CA VAL A 184 -8.25 -7.70 8.02
C VAL A 184 -6.79 -7.35 8.28
N LEU A 185 -5.90 -7.86 7.44
CA LEU A 185 -4.48 -7.52 7.35
C LEU A 185 -4.27 -6.83 5.99
N GLY A 186 -3.72 -5.63 5.98
CA GLY A 186 -3.59 -4.83 4.77
C GLY A 186 -2.17 -4.38 4.49
N ALA A 187 -1.87 -4.19 3.21
CA ALA A 187 -0.72 -3.49 2.65
C ALA A 187 -1.15 -2.90 1.31
N HIS A 188 -0.45 -1.90 0.76
CA HIS A 188 -0.72 -1.51 -0.61
C HIS A 188 0.29 -2.08 -1.59
N GLN A 189 -0.13 -2.25 -2.82
CA GLN A 189 0.67 -2.92 -3.85
C GLN A 189 1.21 -1.98 -4.92
N ASP A 190 0.61 -0.80 -5.06
CA ASP A 190 1.07 0.20 -6.01
C ASP A 190 2.35 0.90 -5.52
N SER A 191 3.03 1.56 -6.42
CA SER A 191 4.17 2.42 -6.15
C SER A 191 4.15 3.61 -7.10
N ILE A 192 4.80 4.70 -6.74
CA ILE A 192 4.80 5.92 -7.54
C ILE A 192 6.19 6.55 -7.60
N ASN A 193 6.50 7.19 -8.72
CA ASN A 193 7.56 8.20 -8.80
C ASN A 193 6.88 9.57 -8.92
N LEU A 194 6.98 10.39 -7.89
CA LEU A 194 6.25 11.65 -7.81
C LEU A 194 6.71 12.70 -8.84
N PHE A 195 7.91 12.54 -9.43
CA PHE A 195 8.36 13.47 -10.46
C PHE A 195 7.65 13.24 -11.79
N LEU A 196 7.54 11.99 -12.24
CA LEU A 196 6.86 11.62 -13.48
C LEU A 196 6.26 10.20 -13.32
N PRO A 197 5.06 10.07 -12.71
CA PRO A 197 4.49 8.80 -12.31
C PRO A 197 4.32 7.76 -13.41
N SER A 198 4.02 8.22 -14.64
CA SER A 198 3.80 7.36 -15.80
C SER A 198 5.07 7.00 -16.57
N ILE A 199 6.23 7.61 -16.24
CA ILE A 199 7.45 7.53 -17.05
C ILE A 199 8.63 6.96 -16.26
N LEU A 200 8.88 7.49 -15.06
CA LEU A 200 10.05 7.11 -14.29
C LEU A 200 9.81 5.80 -13.53
N ALA A 201 10.90 5.06 -13.35
CA ALA A 201 10.85 3.86 -12.54
C ALA A 201 10.48 4.18 -11.09
N ALA A 202 9.66 3.31 -10.51
CA ALA A 202 9.29 3.33 -9.11
C ALA A 202 9.38 1.90 -8.57
N PRO A 203 10.58 1.43 -8.16
CA PRO A 203 10.73 0.08 -7.63
C PRO A 203 9.86 -0.15 -6.40
N GLY A 204 9.65 0.90 -5.56
CA GLY A 204 8.81 0.83 -4.37
C GLY A 204 9.18 -0.37 -3.51
N ALA A 205 10.48 -0.51 -3.18
CA ALA A 205 10.93 -1.70 -2.46
C ALA A 205 10.44 -1.68 -1.01
N ASP A 206 10.48 -0.50 -0.41
CA ASP A 206 9.98 -0.29 0.92
C ASP A 206 8.52 0.11 0.89
N ASP A 207 8.18 1.09 0.06
CA ASP A 207 6.85 1.68 -0.07
C ASP A 207 6.09 1.11 -1.29
N ASP A 208 5.11 0.20 -1.15
CA ASP A 208 4.95 -0.68 -0.01
C ASP A 208 5.18 -2.15 -0.44
N GLY A 209 6.30 -2.34 -1.18
CA GLY A 209 6.74 -3.70 -1.53
C GLY A 209 7.07 -4.51 -0.28
N SER A 210 7.67 -3.85 0.73
CA SER A 210 8.05 -4.50 1.98
C SER A 210 6.83 -4.99 2.77
N GLY A 211 5.81 -4.15 2.96
CA GLY A 211 4.55 -4.57 3.61
C GLY A 211 3.79 -5.61 2.80
N THR A 212 3.74 -5.44 1.47
CA THR A 212 3.11 -6.41 0.56
C THR A 212 3.67 -7.83 0.73
N VAL A 213 5.00 -8.01 0.72
CA VAL A 213 5.59 -9.36 0.88
C VAL A 213 5.60 -9.83 2.33
N THR A 214 5.58 -8.92 3.28
CA THR A 214 5.44 -9.23 4.71
C THR A 214 4.11 -9.88 5.02
N ILE A 215 2.99 -9.30 4.54
CA ILE A 215 1.68 -9.92 4.77
C ILE A 215 1.47 -11.19 3.93
N LEU A 216 2.12 -11.30 2.75
CA LEU A 216 2.11 -12.54 1.96
C LEU A 216 2.80 -13.69 2.70
N GLU A 217 3.95 -13.43 3.33
CA GLU A 217 4.66 -14.43 4.12
C GLU A 217 3.88 -14.78 5.41
N ALA A 218 3.26 -13.79 6.04
CA ALA A 218 2.38 -14.04 7.19
C ALA A 218 1.18 -14.90 6.83
N LEU A 219 0.55 -14.70 5.67
CA LEU A 219 -0.51 -15.56 5.14
C LEU A 219 -0.01 -17.00 4.96
N ARG A 220 1.17 -17.16 4.33
CA ARG A 220 1.78 -18.48 4.11
C ARG A 220 2.06 -19.19 5.45
N GLY A 221 2.62 -18.47 6.42
CA GLY A 221 2.90 -18.98 7.76
C GLY A 221 1.63 -19.34 8.52
N LEU A 222 0.61 -18.50 8.48
CA LEU A 222 -0.69 -18.69 9.12
C LEU A 222 -1.39 -19.96 8.62
N LEU A 223 -1.35 -20.22 7.32
CA LEU A 223 -1.98 -21.38 6.70
C LEU A 223 -1.23 -22.70 6.96
N GLN A 224 -0.09 -22.69 7.69
CA GLN A 224 0.47 -23.90 8.27
C GLN A 224 -0.35 -24.39 9.48
N SER A 225 -1.24 -23.57 10.03
CA SER A 225 -2.22 -24.00 11.02
C SER A 225 -3.34 -24.78 10.36
N GLY A 226 -3.42 -26.07 10.67
CA GLY A 226 -4.52 -26.91 10.18
C GLY A 226 -5.90 -26.39 10.59
N SER A 227 -6.04 -25.80 11.78
CA SER A 227 -7.30 -25.21 12.23
C SER A 227 -7.72 -24.03 11.36
N VAL A 228 -6.78 -23.15 10.97
CA VAL A 228 -7.07 -22.01 10.12
C VAL A 228 -7.30 -22.45 8.68
N ALA A 229 -6.41 -23.27 8.12
CA ALA A 229 -6.50 -23.71 6.73
C ALA A 229 -7.78 -24.51 6.44
N GLN A 230 -8.32 -25.23 7.44
CA GLN A 230 -9.56 -26.00 7.30
C GLN A 230 -10.84 -25.22 7.63
N GLY A 231 -10.76 -23.90 7.87
CA GLY A 231 -11.90 -23.08 8.17
C GLY A 231 -12.50 -23.27 9.57
N ASN A 232 -11.71 -23.83 10.50
CA ASN A 232 -12.15 -24.09 11.89
C ASN A 232 -11.91 -22.90 12.83
N ALA A 233 -11.30 -21.81 12.34
CA ALA A 233 -11.21 -20.58 13.10
C ALA A 233 -12.61 -20.00 13.38
N THR A 234 -12.77 -19.31 14.51
CA THR A 234 -14.04 -18.67 14.87
C THR A 234 -14.39 -17.55 13.89
N ASN A 235 -13.41 -16.70 13.59
CA ASN A 235 -13.60 -15.51 12.76
C ASN A 235 -12.96 -15.70 11.39
N THR A 236 -13.54 -15.05 10.40
CA THR A 236 -12.99 -14.94 9.04
C THR A 236 -11.75 -14.06 9.05
N ILE A 237 -10.72 -14.45 8.31
CA ILE A 237 -9.50 -13.67 8.13
C ILE A 237 -9.41 -13.24 6.67
N GLU A 238 -9.05 -11.99 6.43
CA GLU A 238 -8.80 -11.48 5.09
C GLU A 238 -7.45 -10.77 5.02
N PHE A 239 -6.70 -11.04 3.94
CA PHE A 239 -5.49 -10.33 3.59
C PHE A 239 -5.78 -9.49 2.36
N HIS A 240 -5.49 -8.20 2.44
CA HIS A 240 -5.80 -7.22 1.42
C HIS A 240 -4.53 -6.57 0.89
N TRP A 241 -4.38 -6.54 -0.43
CA TRP A 241 -3.37 -5.75 -1.12
C TRP A 241 -4.09 -4.68 -1.93
N TYR A 242 -4.08 -3.46 -1.40
CA TYR A 242 -4.84 -2.36 -1.98
C TYR A 242 -4.13 -1.77 -3.18
N SER A 243 -4.91 -1.37 -4.17
CA SER A 243 -4.46 -0.61 -5.33
C SER A 243 -4.64 0.88 -5.07
N ALA A 244 -3.79 1.71 -5.68
CA ALA A 244 -3.94 3.16 -5.70
C ALA A 244 -4.00 3.83 -4.30
N GLU A 245 -3.21 3.31 -3.34
CA GLU A 245 -2.95 4.03 -2.10
C GLU A 245 -2.34 5.39 -2.41
N GLU A 246 -1.32 5.39 -3.26
CA GLU A 246 -0.56 6.57 -3.68
C GLU A 246 -1.43 7.64 -4.37
N GLY A 247 -2.53 7.22 -4.96
CA GLY A 247 -3.55 8.11 -5.55
C GLY A 247 -4.45 8.81 -4.53
N GLY A 248 -4.32 8.50 -3.23
CA GLY A 248 -5.16 8.98 -2.13
C GLY A 248 -6.07 7.88 -1.59
N MET A 249 -5.52 6.67 -1.39
CA MET A 249 -6.19 5.50 -0.80
C MET A 249 -7.45 5.05 -1.56
N LEU A 250 -7.43 5.19 -2.88
CA LEU A 250 -8.63 4.96 -3.71
C LEU A 250 -9.15 3.51 -3.62
N GLY A 251 -8.23 2.54 -3.65
CA GLY A 251 -8.59 1.12 -3.63
C GLY A 251 -9.17 0.67 -2.30
N SER A 252 -8.54 1.03 -1.20
CA SER A 252 -9.04 0.69 0.14
C SER A 252 -10.38 1.37 0.43
N GLN A 253 -10.57 2.62 0.01
CA GLN A 253 -11.87 3.30 0.11
C GLN A 253 -12.96 2.53 -0.64
N ALA A 254 -12.69 2.10 -1.87
CA ALA A 254 -13.65 1.33 -2.67
C ALA A 254 -14.02 0.01 -1.97
N VAL A 255 -13.02 -0.71 -1.41
CA VAL A 255 -13.24 -1.96 -0.66
C VAL A 255 -14.09 -1.70 0.58
N PHE A 256 -13.70 -0.76 1.46
CA PHE A 256 -14.43 -0.50 2.71
C PHE A 256 -15.78 0.15 2.48
N SER A 257 -15.95 0.95 1.41
CA SER A 257 -17.28 1.42 0.95
C SER A 257 -18.20 0.25 0.60
N SER A 258 -17.69 -0.70 -0.20
CA SER A 258 -18.41 -1.94 -0.53
C SER A 258 -18.76 -2.72 0.74
N TYR A 259 -17.82 -2.88 1.67
CA TYR A 259 -18.07 -3.57 2.94
C TYR A 259 -19.13 -2.88 3.76
N LYS A 260 -19.12 -1.55 3.85
CA LYS A 260 -20.16 -0.79 4.55
C LYS A 260 -21.53 -0.95 3.92
N LYS A 261 -21.62 -0.85 2.58
CA LYS A 261 -22.87 -1.06 1.83
C LYS A 261 -23.45 -2.46 2.06
N ASN A 262 -22.56 -3.46 2.13
CA ASN A 262 -22.93 -4.87 2.34
C ASN A 262 -23.02 -5.27 3.83
N ARG A 263 -22.92 -4.32 4.76
CA ARG A 263 -23.00 -4.52 6.21
C ARG A 263 -22.05 -5.59 6.74
N ARG A 264 -20.83 -5.64 6.18
CA ARG A 264 -19.80 -6.56 6.65
C ARG A 264 -19.34 -6.17 8.04
N GLU A 265 -19.05 -7.17 8.87
CA GLU A 265 -18.61 -6.96 10.24
C GLU A 265 -17.09 -7.06 10.37
N VAL A 266 -16.35 -6.01 9.99
CA VAL A 266 -14.91 -5.93 10.25
C VAL A 266 -14.70 -5.57 11.71
N LYS A 267 -14.02 -6.45 12.45
CA LYS A 267 -13.74 -6.32 13.89
C LYS A 267 -12.36 -5.75 14.19
N ALA A 268 -11.43 -5.89 13.25
CA ALA A 268 -10.08 -5.35 13.35
C ALA A 268 -9.47 -5.24 11.94
N MET A 269 -8.71 -4.18 11.70
CA MET A 269 -7.87 -4.01 10.51
C MET A 269 -6.48 -3.55 10.97
N LEU A 270 -5.43 -4.26 10.54
CA LEU A 270 -4.04 -3.89 10.73
C LEU A 270 -3.39 -3.61 9.38
N GLN A 271 -2.90 -2.38 9.17
CA GLN A 271 -2.09 -2.00 8.03
C GLN A 271 -0.62 -2.22 8.31
N GLN A 272 0.10 -2.75 7.34
CA GLN A 272 1.55 -2.82 7.28
C GLN A 272 2.00 -1.96 6.10
N ASP A 273 2.65 -0.85 6.38
CA ASP A 273 3.07 0.10 5.36
C ASP A 273 4.45 0.63 5.72
N MET A 274 5.39 0.26 4.89
CA MET A 274 6.84 0.24 5.07
C MET A 274 7.27 -0.61 6.29
N THR A 275 7.96 -1.70 6.01
CA THR A 275 8.36 -2.66 7.04
C THR A 275 9.85 -3.01 7.01
N GLY A 276 10.66 -2.30 6.20
CA GLY A 276 11.99 -2.80 5.88
C GLY A 276 13.17 -1.89 6.22
N TYR A 277 13.01 -0.58 6.29
CA TYR A 277 14.12 0.33 6.44
C TYR A 277 14.45 0.61 7.92
N THR A 278 15.67 0.23 8.33
CA THR A 278 16.13 0.38 9.73
C THR A 278 17.22 1.44 9.89
N LYS A 279 17.87 1.81 8.77
CA LYS A 279 19.05 2.66 8.80
C LYS A 279 18.80 4.05 9.41
N GLY A 280 17.63 4.65 9.19
CA GLY A 280 17.28 5.96 9.73
C GLY A 280 17.28 5.97 11.26
N ALA A 281 16.64 4.97 11.89
CA ALA A 281 16.63 4.81 13.34
C ALA A 281 18.04 4.56 13.88
N LEU A 282 18.82 3.67 13.25
CA LEU A 282 20.19 3.38 13.65
C LEU A 282 21.12 4.58 13.51
N ASP A 283 21.04 5.34 12.42
CA ASP A 283 21.81 6.57 12.22
C ASP A 283 21.43 7.67 13.25
N ALA A 284 20.20 7.71 13.69
CA ALA A 284 19.74 8.58 14.77
C ALA A 284 20.17 8.11 16.17
N GLY A 285 20.84 6.94 16.27
CA GLY A 285 21.25 6.34 17.55
C GLY A 285 20.13 5.64 18.31
N ALA A 286 18.98 5.43 17.67
CA ALA A 286 17.88 4.65 18.23
C ALA A 286 18.12 3.15 18.03
N LYS A 287 17.33 2.33 18.73
CA LYS A 287 17.31 0.87 18.51
C LYS A 287 16.28 0.54 17.45
N GLU A 288 16.48 -0.55 16.75
CA GLU A 288 15.44 -1.12 15.90
C GLU A 288 14.19 -1.44 16.73
N ALA A 289 13.04 -1.01 16.25
CA ALA A 289 11.75 -1.22 16.88
C ALA A 289 10.64 -1.14 15.83
N VAL A 290 9.52 -1.80 16.07
CA VAL A 290 8.32 -1.67 15.25
C VAL A 290 7.67 -0.32 15.57
N GLY A 291 7.45 0.54 14.58
CA GLY A 291 6.71 1.78 14.72
C GLY A 291 5.20 1.50 14.82
N ILE A 292 4.55 2.01 15.85
CA ILE A 292 3.09 1.87 16.04
C ILE A 292 2.45 3.23 16.00
N MET A 293 1.54 3.45 15.03
CA MET A 293 0.77 4.69 14.94
C MET A 293 -0.17 4.84 16.13
N ILE A 294 -0.22 6.07 16.69
CA ILE A 294 -1.07 6.39 17.84
C ILE A 294 -2.08 7.49 17.55
N ASP A 295 -2.03 8.10 16.39
CA ASP A 295 -3.01 9.08 15.93
C ASP A 295 -3.90 8.50 14.81
N TYR A 296 -5.12 8.97 14.70
CA TYR A 296 -6.15 8.54 13.74
C TYR A 296 -6.39 7.02 13.67
N VAL A 297 -6.17 6.29 14.77
CA VAL A 297 -6.31 4.85 14.91
C VAL A 297 -7.27 4.48 16.05
N ASP A 298 -7.78 3.23 16.05
CA ASP A 298 -8.53 2.70 17.20
C ASP A 298 -7.58 2.39 18.37
N GLN A 299 -7.78 3.09 19.49
CA GLN A 299 -6.90 2.98 20.66
C GLN A 299 -6.96 1.61 21.34
N GLY A 300 -8.10 0.93 21.26
CA GLY A 300 -8.29 -0.42 21.79
C GLY A 300 -7.49 -1.44 21.00
N LEU A 301 -7.61 -1.37 19.68
CA LEU A 301 -6.87 -2.20 18.75
C LEU A 301 -5.37 -1.92 18.81
N THR A 302 -4.97 -0.65 18.86
CA THR A 302 -3.55 -0.25 18.96
C THR A 302 -2.90 -0.80 20.22
N ARG A 303 -3.60 -0.81 21.38
CA ARG A 303 -3.08 -1.48 22.58
C ARG A 303 -2.89 -2.98 22.35
N PHE A 304 -3.83 -3.63 21.67
CA PHE A 304 -3.70 -5.05 21.34
C PHE A 304 -2.50 -5.31 20.41
N VAL A 305 -2.26 -4.46 19.40
CA VAL A 305 -1.09 -4.56 18.51
C VAL A 305 0.23 -4.46 19.32
N LYS A 306 0.31 -3.56 20.29
CA LYS A 306 1.50 -3.44 21.18
C LYS A 306 1.74 -4.70 21.99
N GLU A 307 0.68 -5.34 22.50
CA GLU A 307 0.79 -6.62 23.21
C GLU A 307 1.26 -7.76 22.26
N ILE A 308 0.82 -7.77 21.00
CA ILE A 308 1.31 -8.71 19.98
C ILE A 308 2.80 -8.53 19.77
N VAL A 309 3.27 -7.28 19.54
CA VAL A 309 4.70 -6.99 19.37
C VAL A 309 5.49 -7.46 20.59
N THR A 310 5.05 -7.11 21.79
CA THR A 310 5.74 -7.47 23.05
C THR A 310 5.83 -8.97 23.24
N THR A 311 4.83 -9.74 22.78
CA THR A 311 4.77 -11.18 23.00
C THR A 311 5.49 -11.98 21.92
N TYR A 312 5.40 -11.57 20.65
CA TYR A 312 5.81 -12.42 19.52
C TYR A 312 7.01 -11.91 18.74
N CYS A 313 7.36 -10.63 18.87
CA CYS A 313 8.53 -10.06 18.20
C CYS A 313 9.75 -10.06 19.14
N SER A 314 10.93 -10.16 18.56
CA SER A 314 12.19 -9.99 19.29
C SER A 314 12.56 -8.51 19.45
N LEU A 315 12.01 -7.65 18.60
CA LEU A 315 12.10 -6.20 18.70
C LEU A 315 10.98 -5.66 19.59
N GLY A 316 11.24 -4.55 20.28
CA GLY A 316 10.20 -3.77 20.92
C GLY A 316 9.41 -2.93 19.93
N TYR A 317 8.54 -2.07 20.44
CA TYR A 317 7.85 -1.08 19.63
C TYR A 317 8.22 0.35 20.07
N VAL A 318 7.99 1.29 19.17
CA VAL A 318 8.02 2.73 19.43
C VAL A 318 6.71 3.36 18.97
N GLU A 319 6.22 4.34 19.72
CA GLU A 319 5.02 5.07 19.34
C GLU A 319 5.37 6.23 18.42
N THR A 320 4.62 6.35 17.34
CA THR A 320 4.84 7.42 16.36
C THR A 320 3.52 7.98 15.84
N LYS A 321 3.59 9.07 15.07
CA LYS A 321 2.45 9.75 14.47
C LYS A 321 2.76 10.09 13.03
N CYS A 322 1.83 9.84 12.15
CA CYS A 322 1.97 10.19 10.73
C CYS A 322 1.02 11.31 10.27
N GLY A 323 0.15 11.78 11.14
CA GLY A 323 -0.88 12.74 10.78
C GLY A 323 -2.12 12.09 10.16
N TYR A 324 -2.98 12.90 9.55
CA TYR A 324 -4.18 12.43 8.88
C TYR A 324 -3.86 11.77 7.55
N ALA A 325 -4.58 10.69 7.24
CA ALA A 325 -4.61 10.06 5.92
C ALA A 325 -3.23 9.59 5.40
N CYS A 326 -2.46 8.91 6.23
CA CYS A 326 -1.12 8.47 5.87
C CYS A 326 -1.02 7.04 5.32
N SER A 327 -2.08 6.23 5.38
CA SER A 327 -2.18 4.92 4.73
C SER A 327 -3.61 4.36 4.79
N ASP A 328 -3.82 3.18 4.23
CA ASP A 328 -5.13 2.53 4.00
C ASP A 328 -5.97 2.25 5.26
N HIS A 329 -5.35 2.18 6.46
CA HIS A 329 -6.09 2.11 7.73
C HIS A 329 -7.05 3.28 7.91
N THR A 330 -6.73 4.45 7.31
CA THR A 330 -7.61 5.62 7.32
C THR A 330 -8.93 5.33 6.62
N SER A 331 -8.89 4.59 5.51
CA SER A 331 -10.11 4.17 4.80
C SER A 331 -11.00 3.30 5.69
N ALA A 332 -10.43 2.30 6.38
CA ALA A 332 -11.19 1.48 7.32
C ALA A 332 -11.81 2.32 8.44
N SER A 333 -11.03 3.19 9.06
CA SER A 333 -11.48 4.11 10.13
C SER A 333 -12.60 5.02 9.63
N LYS A 334 -12.47 5.59 8.44
CA LYS A 334 -13.46 6.47 7.81
C LYS A 334 -14.80 5.78 7.61
N TYR A 335 -14.81 4.49 7.27
CA TYR A 335 -16.04 3.69 7.16
C TYR A 335 -16.52 3.10 8.49
N GLY A 336 -15.89 3.48 9.62
CA GLY A 336 -16.31 3.12 10.98
C GLY A 336 -15.85 1.75 11.43
N TYR A 337 -14.78 1.22 10.84
CA TYR A 337 -14.14 -0.02 11.25
C TYR A 337 -12.91 0.26 12.12
N PRO A 338 -12.67 -0.52 13.19
CA PRO A 338 -11.47 -0.36 14.01
C PRO A 338 -10.23 -0.66 13.18
N ALA A 339 -9.29 0.28 13.15
CA ALA A 339 -8.04 0.12 12.41
C ALA A 339 -6.83 0.58 13.21
N ALA A 340 -5.71 -0.08 12.96
CA ALA A 340 -4.38 0.23 13.46
C ALA A 340 -3.36 0.15 12.33
N MET A 341 -2.19 0.74 12.53
CA MET A 341 -1.09 0.71 11.56
C MET A 341 0.23 0.47 12.28
N ALA A 342 1.06 -0.39 11.69
CA ALA A 342 2.46 -0.57 12.02
C ALA A 342 3.34 -0.16 10.85
N THR A 343 4.50 0.40 11.17
CA THR A 343 5.53 0.82 10.22
C THR A 343 6.92 0.49 10.75
N GLU A 344 7.95 0.75 9.99
CA GLU A 344 9.33 0.32 10.23
C GLU A 344 10.05 1.02 11.41
N SER A 345 9.62 2.25 11.79
CA SER A 345 10.24 3.03 12.88
C SER A 345 9.39 4.25 13.24
N GLU A 346 9.94 5.20 14.00
CA GLU A 346 9.36 6.55 14.08
C GLU A 346 9.34 7.21 12.70
N MET A 347 8.28 7.95 12.37
CA MET A 347 8.08 8.61 11.07
C MET A 347 9.23 9.54 10.67
N GLU A 348 9.91 10.15 11.62
CA GLU A 348 11.09 11.00 11.36
C GLU A 348 12.31 10.20 10.85
N ASN A 349 12.36 8.90 11.13
CA ASN A 349 13.45 7.99 10.82
C ASN A 349 13.15 7.04 9.65
N THR A 350 11.97 7.13 9.03
CA THR A 350 11.58 6.29 7.89
C THR A 350 12.38 6.58 6.63
N ASN A 351 12.27 5.70 5.66
CA ASN A 351 12.99 5.78 4.40
C ASN A 351 12.65 7.05 3.62
N ARG A 352 13.63 7.92 3.39
CA ARG A 352 13.48 9.16 2.61
C ARG A 352 13.65 8.97 1.09
N LYS A 353 13.84 7.72 0.64
CA LYS A 353 14.01 7.38 -0.78
C LYS A 353 12.70 6.94 -1.44
N ILE A 354 11.64 6.79 -0.67
CA ILE A 354 10.31 6.47 -1.19
C ILE A 354 9.88 7.45 -2.28
N HIS A 355 8.96 7.04 -3.13
CA HIS A 355 8.42 7.82 -4.24
C HIS A 355 9.48 8.24 -5.28
N THR A 356 10.62 7.54 -5.34
CA THR A 356 11.71 7.76 -6.30
C THR A 356 12.25 6.45 -6.87
N THR A 357 13.16 6.54 -7.85
CA THR A 357 13.90 5.39 -8.38
C THR A 357 14.86 4.78 -7.36
N ASP A 358 15.12 5.46 -6.25
CA ASP A 358 16.08 5.03 -5.22
C ASP A 358 15.44 4.22 -4.09
N ASP A 359 14.14 3.99 -4.11
CA ASP A 359 13.50 3.05 -3.19
C ASP A 359 13.80 1.60 -3.61
N GLN A 360 14.92 1.08 -3.10
CA GLN A 360 15.54 -0.17 -3.56
C GLN A 360 15.80 -1.15 -2.40
N ILE A 361 15.71 -2.43 -2.70
CA ILE A 361 15.90 -3.56 -1.76
C ILE A 361 17.20 -3.48 -0.96
N LYS A 362 18.27 -2.95 -1.55
CA LYS A 362 19.60 -2.86 -0.90
C LYS A 362 19.61 -2.06 0.43
N TYR A 363 18.55 -1.30 0.69
CA TYR A 363 18.43 -0.51 1.91
C TYR A 363 17.60 -1.20 3.00
N LEU A 364 16.98 -2.35 2.70
CA LEU A 364 16.03 -3.02 3.57
C LEU A 364 16.67 -4.14 4.40
N SER A 365 16.16 -4.34 5.59
CA SER A 365 16.47 -5.43 6.51
C SER A 365 15.36 -6.49 6.47
N PHE A 366 15.65 -7.65 5.90
CA PHE A 366 14.70 -8.75 5.89
C PHE A 366 14.47 -9.35 7.27
N ASP A 367 15.41 -9.19 8.19
CA ASP A 367 15.23 -9.60 9.58
C ASP A 367 14.23 -8.68 10.30
N HIS A 368 14.24 -7.37 9.98
CA HIS A 368 13.22 -6.43 10.46
C HIS A 368 11.83 -6.73 9.87
N MET A 369 11.75 -6.97 8.58
CA MET A 369 10.52 -7.40 7.89
C MET A 369 9.97 -8.70 8.50
N LEU A 370 10.83 -9.62 8.94
CA LEU A 370 10.42 -10.85 9.62
C LEU A 370 9.70 -10.56 10.93
N GLU A 371 10.11 -9.54 11.68
CA GLU A 371 9.41 -9.14 12.91
C GLU A 371 8.01 -8.61 12.61
N HIS A 372 7.84 -7.84 11.52
CA HIS A 372 6.53 -7.42 11.02
C HIS A 372 5.67 -8.61 10.55
N ALA A 373 6.28 -9.63 9.94
CA ALA A 373 5.57 -10.86 9.59
C ALA A 373 5.10 -11.64 10.84
N LYS A 374 5.90 -11.69 11.92
CA LYS A 374 5.50 -12.26 13.21
C LYS A 374 4.36 -11.48 13.85
N LEU A 375 4.43 -10.15 13.83
CA LEU A 375 3.35 -9.27 14.28
C LEU A 375 2.06 -9.59 13.53
N THR A 376 2.13 -9.63 12.20
CA THR A 376 0.96 -9.88 11.33
C THR A 376 0.35 -11.25 11.58
N LEU A 377 1.18 -12.30 11.64
CA LEU A 377 0.72 -13.66 11.92
C LEU A 377 0.10 -13.78 13.31
N GLY A 378 0.77 -13.25 14.33
CA GLY A 378 0.28 -13.27 15.71
C GLY A 378 -1.05 -12.54 15.85
N PHE A 379 -1.19 -11.36 15.24
CA PHE A 379 -2.42 -10.59 15.19
C PHE A 379 -3.56 -11.39 14.53
N ALA A 380 -3.28 -11.98 13.37
CA ALA A 380 -4.26 -12.77 12.64
C ALA A 380 -4.70 -13.99 13.43
N TYR A 381 -3.77 -14.74 14.02
CA TYR A 381 -4.05 -15.99 14.74
C TYR A 381 -4.85 -15.74 16.03
N GLU A 382 -4.39 -14.80 16.86
CA GLU A 382 -5.09 -14.46 18.11
C GLU A 382 -6.52 -13.98 17.87
N LEU A 383 -6.72 -13.14 16.85
CA LEU A 383 -8.05 -12.63 16.53
C LEU A 383 -8.90 -13.63 15.73
N ALA A 384 -8.30 -14.61 15.06
CA ALA A 384 -9.03 -15.70 14.41
C ALA A 384 -9.90 -16.49 15.40
N PHE A 385 -9.49 -16.57 16.64
CA PHE A 385 -10.19 -17.34 17.70
C PHE A 385 -10.79 -16.43 18.80
N ALA A 386 -10.66 -15.10 18.68
CA ALA A 386 -11.17 -14.19 19.68
C ALA A 386 -12.72 -14.19 19.74
N PRO A 387 -13.30 -14.09 20.93
CA PRO A 387 -14.74 -13.92 21.07
C PRO A 387 -15.14 -12.44 20.85
N PHE A 388 -15.61 -12.10 19.67
CA PHE A 388 -16.11 -10.74 19.35
C PHE A 388 -17.61 -10.60 19.62
#